data_2790a264eb35cc9a600d1334f1510e10
#
_entry.id   2790a264eb35cc9a600d1334f1510e10
#
_cell.length_a   1.000
_cell.length_b   1.000
_cell.length_c   1.000
_cell.angle_alpha   90.00
_cell.angle_beta   90.00
_cell.angle_gamma   90.00
#
_symmetry.space_group_name_H-M   'P 1'
#
loop_
_entity.id
_entity.type
_entity.pdbx_description
1 polymer ?
#
loop_
_entity_poly.entity_id
_entity_poly.type
_entity_poly.pdbx_seq_one_letter_code
_entity_poly.pdbx_strand_id
1 'polypeptide(L)'
;PYADGVVNLLVDESVERRVSGEEISRVLVPGGVAMIRAPLDTQSLTLIASQSLPDLQGWTKLVQPRPDTIDEWTHHLHDASCNAVAQDSMVGPPARLQWIEKPVWSKHHKTVANVDAMVSSNGRLFYICEESLPSIDPRVMPDKWNLVARDAFNGILLWRIPIDDWGWKAWSGMAMARNNQPTHIGRRLVAVGDRVYVTLGYNEPVTELNAATGEVLRVLEGTENTDAILCKDQRLVLSINQEPQAPAPEAAASLESAVRKSVAVVDIATGSMLWKKGNYEGLRSKTGTMDRINHLTMAVGEERIFFLANQKELVCLDLETGDQKWSLQ
;
A
#
# COMPACT_ATOMS: atom_id res chain seq x y z
N PRO A 1 25.76 2.87 21.36
CA PRO A 1 25.08 4.01 20.73
C PRO A 1 24.19 3.52 19.60
N TYR A 2 22.90 3.82 19.70
CA TYR A 2 21.94 3.53 18.65
C TYR A 2 21.95 4.68 17.62
N ALA A 3 21.61 4.38 16.38
CA ALA A 3 21.33 5.41 15.40
C ALA A 3 20.04 6.20 15.78
N ASP A 4 19.86 7.37 15.16
CA ASP A 4 18.69 8.20 15.40
C ASP A 4 17.43 7.52 14.86
N GLY A 5 16.33 7.57 15.62
CA GLY A 5 15.02 7.13 15.16
C GLY A 5 14.94 5.65 14.73
N VAL A 6 15.56 4.71 15.49
CA VAL A 6 15.53 3.27 15.16
C VAL A 6 14.94 2.39 16.25
N VAL A 7 14.64 2.94 17.44
CA VAL A 7 14.17 2.18 18.60
C VAL A 7 12.66 2.32 18.75
N ASN A 8 11.93 1.21 18.70
CA ASN A 8 10.48 1.20 18.91
C ASN A 8 10.10 1.20 20.39
N LEU A 9 10.89 0.49 21.21
CA LEU A 9 10.67 0.38 22.64
C LEU A 9 11.99 0.49 23.39
N LEU A 10 12.07 1.44 24.31
CA LEU A 10 13.16 1.60 25.27
C LEU A 10 12.62 1.31 26.67
N VAL A 11 13.30 0.45 27.42
CA VAL A 11 12.94 0.15 28.80
C VAL A 11 14.14 0.48 29.68
N ASP A 12 13.96 1.38 30.64
CA ASP A 12 14.97 1.73 31.64
C ASP A 12 14.48 1.40 33.04
N GLU A 13 15.04 0.33 33.61
CA GLU A 13 14.75 -0.15 34.97
C GLU A 13 15.66 0.50 36.03
N SER A 14 16.65 1.29 35.62
CA SER A 14 17.58 1.91 36.54
C SER A 14 16.89 2.94 37.43
N VAL A 15 17.16 2.89 38.71
CA VAL A 15 16.64 3.84 39.72
C VAL A 15 17.62 4.97 39.95
N GLU A 16 18.90 4.75 39.62
CA GLU A 16 20.02 5.65 39.99
C GLU A 16 20.64 6.38 38.78
N ARG A 17 20.56 5.80 37.57
CA ARG A 17 21.20 6.35 36.37
C ARG A 17 20.17 6.96 35.45
N ARG A 18 20.24 8.27 35.31
CA ARG A 18 19.35 9.00 34.39
C ARG A 18 19.85 8.85 32.95
N VAL A 19 18.99 8.36 32.06
CA VAL A 19 19.15 8.56 30.62
C VAL A 19 18.63 9.96 30.29
N SER A 20 19.36 10.74 29.47
CA SER A 20 18.91 12.07 29.11
C SER A 20 17.67 12.02 28.24
N GLY A 21 16.73 12.94 28.45
CA GLY A 21 15.52 13.03 27.61
C GLY A 21 15.84 13.26 26.13
N GLU A 22 16.95 13.98 25.84
CA GLU A 22 17.44 14.19 24.48
C GLU A 22 17.85 12.88 23.80
N GLU A 23 18.56 11.99 24.54
CA GLU A 23 19.00 10.72 23.99
C GLU A 23 17.81 9.78 23.76
N ILE A 24 16.82 9.78 24.67
CA ILE A 24 15.56 9.04 24.50
C ILE A 24 14.86 9.52 23.24
N SER A 25 14.66 10.82 23.09
CA SER A 25 14.01 11.41 21.92
C SER A 25 14.76 11.13 20.63
N ARG A 26 16.09 11.17 20.66
CA ARG A 26 16.95 10.93 19.51
C ARG A 26 16.84 9.50 18.97
N VAL A 27 16.82 8.50 19.86
CA VAL A 27 16.84 7.08 19.43
C VAL A 27 15.47 6.52 19.11
N LEU A 28 14.38 7.07 19.70
CA LEU A 28 13.03 6.57 19.45
C LEU A 28 12.57 6.91 18.02
N VAL A 29 11.92 5.94 17.38
CA VAL A 29 11.17 6.20 16.16
C VAL A 29 9.97 7.11 16.45
N PRO A 30 9.43 7.85 15.48
CA PRO A 30 8.12 8.49 15.62
C PRO A 30 7.04 7.47 16.04
N GLY A 31 6.34 7.73 17.14
CA GLY A 31 5.42 6.78 17.77
C GLY A 31 6.09 5.74 18.69
N GLY A 32 7.42 5.71 18.78
CA GLY A 32 8.16 4.84 19.67
C GLY A 32 7.89 5.13 21.15
N VAL A 33 8.07 4.13 21.99
CA VAL A 33 7.73 4.17 23.42
C VAL A 33 8.97 4.02 24.28
N ALA A 34 9.09 4.87 25.32
CA ALA A 34 10.02 4.63 26.40
C ALA A 34 9.24 4.33 27.71
N MET A 35 9.65 3.27 28.40
CA MET A 35 9.20 2.88 29.72
C MET A 35 10.33 3.15 30.70
N ILE A 36 10.14 4.09 31.61
CA ILE A 36 11.20 4.57 32.51
C ILE A 36 10.76 4.49 33.97
N ARG A 37 11.61 3.92 34.80
CA ARG A 37 11.36 3.78 36.25
C ARG A 37 11.95 4.92 37.07
N ALA A 38 13.00 5.57 36.57
CA ALA A 38 13.67 6.66 37.25
C ALA A 38 12.86 7.97 37.23
N PRO A 39 13.04 8.88 38.22
CA PRO A 39 12.51 10.22 38.10
C PRO A 39 13.15 10.92 36.90
N LEU A 40 12.31 11.43 36.00
CA LEU A 40 12.75 12.14 34.81
C LEU A 40 13.00 13.62 35.12
N ASP A 41 14.01 14.17 34.52
CA ASP A 41 14.16 15.61 34.42
C ASP A 41 13.17 16.12 33.38
N THR A 42 12.06 16.66 33.85
CA THR A 42 10.94 17.11 32.99
C THR A 42 11.27 18.34 32.14
N GLN A 43 12.36 19.05 32.43
CA GLN A 43 12.74 20.21 31.63
C GLN A 43 13.27 19.84 30.23
N SER A 44 13.75 18.61 30.05
CA SER A 44 14.24 18.10 28.77
C SER A 44 13.20 17.36 27.93
N LEU A 45 11.95 17.27 28.39
CA LEU A 45 10.92 16.39 27.81
C LEU A 45 9.86 17.11 26.97
N THR A 46 10.14 18.29 26.46
CA THR A 46 9.19 19.11 25.71
C THR A 46 8.65 18.44 24.42
N LEU A 47 9.30 17.39 23.96
CA LEU A 47 8.93 16.69 22.72
C LEU A 47 8.25 15.33 22.95
N ILE A 48 8.07 14.91 24.20
CA ILE A 48 7.58 13.56 24.52
C ILE A 48 6.30 13.67 25.37
N ALA A 49 5.19 13.13 24.85
CA ALA A 49 3.95 13.04 25.62
C ALA A 49 4.13 12.00 26.74
N SER A 50 3.87 12.40 27.99
CA SER A 50 3.93 11.47 29.13
C SER A 50 2.53 10.98 29.50
N GLN A 51 2.42 9.69 29.80
CA GLN A 51 1.21 9.07 30.36
C GLN A 51 1.60 8.27 31.59
N SER A 52 0.90 8.44 32.69
CA SER A 52 1.01 7.57 33.85
C SER A 52 0.23 6.27 33.57
N LEU A 53 0.82 5.13 33.90
CA LEU A 53 0.19 3.83 33.79
C LEU A 53 -0.35 3.42 35.15
N PRO A 54 -1.65 3.31 35.35
CA PRO A 54 -2.24 2.98 36.65
C PRO A 54 -1.81 1.59 37.16
N ASP A 55 -1.52 0.65 36.25
CA ASP A 55 -1.19 -0.73 36.62
C ASP A 55 0.32 -1.00 36.82
N LEU A 56 1.18 -0.01 36.54
CA LEU A 56 2.63 -0.12 36.68
C LEU A 56 3.16 0.96 37.63
N GLN A 57 3.03 0.73 38.92
CA GLN A 57 3.52 1.67 39.94
C GLN A 57 5.02 1.93 39.76
N GLY A 58 5.37 3.22 39.69
CA GLY A 58 6.76 3.67 39.55
C GLY A 58 7.29 3.69 38.11
N TRP A 59 6.46 3.42 37.09
CA TRP A 59 6.83 3.55 35.70
C TRP A 59 6.18 4.77 35.04
N THR A 60 6.95 5.44 34.21
CA THR A 60 6.46 6.51 33.32
C THR A 60 6.54 6.05 31.89
N LYS A 61 5.43 6.10 31.16
CA LYS A 61 5.37 5.87 29.73
C LYS A 61 5.54 7.19 28.98
N LEU A 62 6.52 7.26 28.12
CA LEU A 62 6.75 8.36 27.19
C LEU A 62 6.52 7.86 25.78
N VAL A 63 5.92 8.69 24.93
CA VAL A 63 5.70 8.38 23.52
C VAL A 63 6.34 9.47 22.68
N GLN A 64 7.22 9.10 21.77
CA GLN A 64 7.79 10.03 20.80
C GLN A 64 6.68 10.51 19.87
N PRO A 65 6.36 11.80 19.79
CA PRO A 65 5.35 12.29 18.89
C PRO A 65 5.76 12.05 17.45
N ARG A 66 4.78 11.80 16.60
CA ARG A 66 4.99 11.79 15.16
C ARG A 66 4.91 13.24 14.66
N PRO A 67 5.92 13.75 13.96
CA PRO A 67 5.85 15.08 13.37
C PRO A 67 4.76 15.14 12.29
N ASP A 68 3.95 16.19 12.30
CA ASP A 68 2.93 16.44 11.26
C ASP A 68 3.54 16.76 9.89
N THR A 69 4.86 16.98 9.87
CA THR A 69 5.64 17.29 8.68
C THR A 69 6.16 16.05 7.94
N ILE A 70 5.94 14.85 8.47
CA ILE A 70 6.22 13.59 7.78
C ILE A 70 4.99 13.20 6.98
N ASP A 71 5.14 13.11 5.66
CA ASP A 71 4.09 12.69 4.75
C ASP A 71 3.94 11.17 4.68
N GLU A 72 2.82 10.71 4.11
CA GLU A 72 2.52 9.30 3.88
C GLU A 72 2.26 9.06 2.39
N TRP A 73 2.73 7.93 1.90
CA TRP A 73 2.48 7.49 0.52
C TRP A 73 1.45 6.36 0.54
N THR A 74 0.18 6.72 0.70
CA THR A 74 -0.90 5.77 1.01
C THR A 74 -1.39 4.96 -0.19
N HIS A 75 -1.13 5.43 -1.41
CA HIS A 75 -1.59 4.85 -2.67
C HIS A 75 -0.44 4.71 -3.66
N HIS A 76 -0.69 4.06 -4.79
CA HIS A 76 0.28 3.90 -5.87
C HIS A 76 0.90 5.23 -6.32
N LEU A 77 0.11 6.30 -6.39
CA LEU A 77 0.55 7.66 -6.73
C LEU A 77 0.22 8.62 -5.58
N HIS A 78 0.88 8.44 -4.45
CA HIS A 78 0.83 9.25 -3.24
C HIS A 78 -0.49 9.10 -2.46
N ASP A 79 -1.57 9.67 -2.93
CA ASP A 79 -2.89 9.66 -2.30
C ASP A 79 -4.02 9.39 -3.30
N ALA A 80 -5.28 9.50 -2.89
CA ALA A 80 -6.44 9.25 -3.73
C ALA A 80 -6.58 10.26 -4.89
N SER A 81 -5.92 11.42 -4.82
CA SER A 81 -5.90 12.37 -5.95
C SER A 81 -5.01 11.89 -7.10
N CYS A 82 -4.18 10.87 -6.85
CA CYS A 82 -3.18 10.37 -7.79
C CYS A 82 -2.18 11.44 -8.27
N ASN A 83 -1.93 12.44 -7.44
CA ASN A 83 -0.86 13.41 -7.67
C ASN A 83 0.41 12.92 -6.98
N ALA A 84 1.35 12.39 -7.75
CA ALA A 84 2.58 11.77 -7.25
C ALA A 84 3.60 12.80 -6.72
N VAL A 85 3.16 13.69 -5.85
CA VAL A 85 4.01 14.71 -5.22
C VAL A 85 3.84 14.62 -3.71
N ALA A 86 4.92 14.27 -3.02
CA ALA A 86 4.96 14.27 -1.56
C ALA A 86 4.88 15.70 -1.00
N GLN A 87 4.23 15.83 0.15
CA GLN A 87 4.14 17.09 0.90
C GLN A 87 5.03 17.05 2.16
N ASP A 88 6.04 16.21 2.15
CA ASP A 88 7.00 16.04 3.23
C ASP A 88 7.96 17.22 3.30
N SER A 89 8.17 17.76 4.49
CA SER A 89 9.14 18.83 4.75
C SER A 89 10.31 18.39 5.64
N MET A 90 10.31 17.16 6.10
CA MET A 90 11.35 16.57 6.94
C MET A 90 12.39 15.79 6.14
N VAL A 91 11.98 15.20 5.03
CA VAL A 91 12.85 14.35 4.21
C VAL A 91 13.59 15.19 3.18
N GLY A 92 14.91 15.10 3.21
CA GLY A 92 15.81 15.67 2.22
C GLY A 92 16.50 14.59 1.39
N PRO A 93 17.44 14.97 0.51
CA PRO A 93 18.26 14.00 -0.20
C PRO A 93 18.94 13.03 0.77
N PRO A 94 18.87 11.71 0.57
CA PRO A 94 19.41 10.76 1.50
C PRO A 94 20.94 10.86 1.58
N ALA A 95 21.46 11.06 2.78
CA ALA A 95 22.90 11.04 3.04
C ALA A 95 23.44 9.66 3.36
N ARG A 96 22.57 8.74 3.80
CA ARG A 96 22.92 7.37 4.21
C ARG A 96 21.69 6.46 4.14
N LEU A 97 21.93 5.14 4.07
CA LEU A 97 20.88 4.14 4.27
C LEU A 97 20.65 3.97 5.77
N GLN A 98 19.39 3.95 6.19
CA GLN A 98 19.00 3.71 7.57
C GLN A 98 18.95 2.21 7.87
N TRP A 99 18.37 1.44 6.95
CA TRP A 99 18.27 -0.01 7.03
C TRP A 99 18.23 -0.63 5.62
N ILE A 100 18.56 -1.90 5.54
CA ILE A 100 18.51 -2.71 4.33
C ILE A 100 17.90 -4.05 4.70
N GLU A 101 16.97 -4.54 3.88
CA GLU A 101 16.34 -5.84 4.08
C GLU A 101 16.13 -6.57 2.74
N LYS A 102 15.77 -7.83 2.84
CA LYS A 102 15.49 -8.68 1.67
C LYS A 102 14.26 -8.21 0.89
N PRO A 103 14.26 -8.44 -0.41
CA PRO A 103 15.33 -9.04 -1.21
C PRO A 103 16.48 -8.05 -1.48
N VAL A 104 17.72 -8.45 -1.16
CA VAL A 104 18.93 -7.60 -1.38
C VAL A 104 19.45 -7.61 -2.81
N TRP A 105 18.81 -8.35 -3.68
CA TRP A 105 19.12 -8.42 -5.11
C TRP A 105 17.93 -7.99 -5.94
N SER A 106 18.18 -7.34 -7.05
CA SER A 106 17.17 -7.08 -8.06
C SER A 106 17.19 -8.19 -9.12
N LYS A 107 16.00 -8.56 -9.59
CA LYS A 107 15.86 -9.50 -10.69
C LYS A 107 16.27 -8.86 -12.01
N HIS A 108 16.67 -9.71 -12.94
CA HIS A 108 17.03 -9.28 -14.28
C HIS A 108 15.80 -8.69 -15.01
N HIS A 109 16.02 -7.73 -15.92
CA HIS A 109 14.95 -7.06 -16.67
C HIS A 109 14.04 -7.99 -17.51
N LYS A 110 14.43 -9.25 -17.69
CA LYS A 110 13.62 -10.29 -18.35
C LYS A 110 12.77 -11.09 -17.39
N THR A 111 12.84 -10.83 -16.10
CA THR A 111 12.04 -11.50 -15.07
C THR A 111 11.17 -10.47 -14.35
N VAL A 112 10.24 -10.97 -13.58
CA VAL A 112 9.35 -10.12 -12.74
C VAL A 112 10.18 -9.27 -11.79
N ALA A 113 9.81 -8.02 -11.59
CA ALA A 113 10.45 -7.17 -10.59
C ALA A 113 10.26 -7.76 -9.19
N ASN A 114 11.20 -7.46 -8.28
CA ASN A 114 11.09 -7.96 -6.90
C ASN A 114 9.96 -7.26 -6.13
N VAL A 115 9.81 -5.96 -6.33
CA VAL A 115 8.79 -5.14 -5.66
C VAL A 115 7.94 -4.44 -6.71
N ASP A 116 6.63 -4.68 -6.69
CA ASP A 116 5.70 -4.16 -7.69
C ASP A 116 4.67 -3.18 -7.13
N ALA A 117 4.48 -3.19 -5.84
CA ALA A 117 3.62 -2.24 -5.13
C ALA A 117 4.28 -1.85 -3.82
N MET A 118 4.20 -0.58 -3.47
CA MET A 118 4.71 -0.08 -2.20
C MET A 118 3.91 1.12 -1.75
N VAL A 119 3.45 1.08 -0.50
CA VAL A 119 2.73 2.18 0.14
C VAL A 119 3.17 2.31 1.59
N SER A 120 2.98 3.49 2.18
CA SER A 120 3.28 3.72 3.59
C SER A 120 2.12 4.37 4.31
N SER A 121 1.89 3.98 5.54
CA SER A 121 0.91 4.60 6.41
C SER A 121 1.24 4.36 7.88
N ASN A 122 1.09 5.38 8.67
CA ASN A 122 1.23 5.35 10.13
C ASN A 122 2.54 4.72 10.61
N GLY A 123 3.67 5.09 9.95
CA GLY A 123 5.01 4.59 10.26
C GLY A 123 5.29 3.15 9.82
N ARG A 124 4.43 2.57 8.98
CA ARG A 124 4.58 1.23 8.42
C ARG A 124 4.75 1.30 6.92
N LEU A 125 5.53 0.39 6.39
CA LEU A 125 5.76 0.20 4.97
C LEU A 125 5.11 -1.12 4.55
N PHE A 126 4.25 -1.07 3.53
CA PHE A 126 3.58 -2.25 2.97
C PHE A 126 4.01 -2.40 1.52
N TYR A 127 4.36 -3.62 1.13
CA TYR A 127 4.75 -3.85 -0.26
C TYR A 127 4.43 -5.27 -0.71
N ILE A 128 4.15 -5.39 -2.01
CA ILE A 128 3.98 -6.68 -2.68
C ILE A 128 5.28 -7.02 -3.37
N CYS A 129 5.86 -8.15 -3.03
CA CYS A 129 7.13 -8.58 -3.60
C CYS A 129 7.12 -10.04 -4.01
N GLU A 130 7.94 -10.34 -4.98
CA GLU A 130 8.24 -11.68 -5.47
C GLU A 130 9.64 -12.10 -4.97
N GLU A 131 9.71 -13.19 -4.22
CA GLU A 131 10.90 -13.63 -3.48
C GLU A 131 11.53 -14.92 -4.02
N SER A 132 11.14 -15.40 -5.19
CA SER A 132 11.80 -16.56 -5.80
C SER A 132 13.24 -16.24 -6.20
N LEU A 133 14.03 -17.27 -6.48
CA LEU A 133 15.42 -17.09 -6.86
C LEU A 133 15.55 -16.29 -8.17
N PRO A 134 16.48 -15.35 -8.23
CA PRO A 134 16.73 -14.59 -9.45
C PRO A 134 17.21 -15.49 -10.58
N SER A 135 16.88 -15.13 -11.82
CA SER A 135 17.31 -15.81 -13.03
C SER A 135 16.76 -17.22 -13.25
N ILE A 136 15.83 -17.69 -12.42
CA ILE A 136 15.11 -18.93 -12.67
C ILE A 136 13.78 -18.59 -13.34
N ASP A 137 13.51 -19.32 -14.42
CA ASP A 137 12.25 -19.20 -15.16
C ASP A 137 11.08 -19.64 -14.26
N PRO A 138 10.03 -18.82 -14.09
CA PRO A 138 8.88 -19.18 -13.25
C PRO A 138 8.11 -20.42 -13.75
N ARG A 139 8.36 -20.87 -14.99
CA ARG A 139 7.86 -22.15 -15.48
C ARG A 139 8.55 -23.35 -14.85
N VAL A 140 9.79 -23.16 -14.38
CA VAL A 140 10.60 -24.19 -13.72
C VAL A 140 10.44 -24.13 -12.20
N MET A 141 10.43 -22.93 -11.64
CA MET A 141 10.24 -22.70 -10.21
C MET A 141 9.13 -21.68 -10.02
N PRO A 142 8.03 -22.05 -9.35
CA PRO A 142 6.90 -21.14 -9.13
C PRO A 142 7.32 -19.87 -8.43
N ASP A 143 6.70 -18.77 -8.82
CA ASP A 143 6.81 -17.48 -8.15
C ASP A 143 6.38 -17.59 -6.68
N LYS A 144 6.98 -16.74 -5.84
CA LYS A 144 6.66 -16.63 -4.41
C LYS A 144 6.26 -15.21 -4.10
N TRP A 145 5.01 -14.91 -4.26
CA TRP A 145 4.47 -13.59 -3.99
C TRP A 145 4.05 -13.43 -2.54
N ASN A 146 4.38 -12.30 -1.97
CA ASN A 146 4.02 -11.96 -0.60
C ASN A 146 3.59 -10.50 -0.50
N LEU A 147 2.60 -10.25 0.32
CA LEU A 147 2.36 -8.94 0.92
C LEU A 147 3.14 -8.88 2.24
N VAL A 148 3.97 -7.88 2.38
CA VAL A 148 4.88 -7.72 3.53
C VAL A 148 4.64 -6.38 4.20
N ALA A 149 4.62 -6.36 5.52
CA ALA A 149 4.64 -5.15 6.33
C ALA A 149 5.90 -5.05 7.17
N ARG A 150 6.47 -3.87 7.18
CA ARG A 150 7.63 -3.52 8.00
C ARG A 150 7.44 -2.21 8.73
N ASP A 151 8.15 -2.05 9.82
CA ASP A 151 8.38 -0.74 10.39
C ASP A 151 9.16 0.12 9.38
N ALA A 152 8.64 1.29 9.04
CA ALA A 152 9.22 2.15 8.02
C ALA A 152 10.56 2.76 8.44
N PHE A 153 10.82 2.89 9.74
CA PHE A 153 11.99 3.58 10.28
C PHE A 153 13.19 2.66 10.51
N ASN A 154 12.95 1.39 10.86
CA ASN A 154 14.03 0.46 11.19
C ASN A 154 14.00 -0.87 10.41
N GLY A 155 12.99 -1.07 9.55
CA GLY A 155 12.88 -2.23 8.68
C GLY A 155 12.46 -3.53 9.38
N ILE A 156 12.09 -3.50 10.67
CA ILE A 156 11.64 -4.70 11.38
C ILE A 156 10.41 -5.29 10.69
N LEU A 157 10.47 -6.59 10.40
CA LEU A 157 9.32 -7.32 9.84
C LEU A 157 8.19 -7.37 10.88
N LEU A 158 7.04 -6.82 10.51
CA LEU A 158 5.83 -6.87 11.33
C LEU A 158 5.04 -8.14 11.03
N TRP A 159 4.74 -8.36 9.76
CA TRP A 159 4.03 -9.54 9.30
C TRP A 159 4.24 -9.79 7.79
N ARG A 160 3.83 -10.99 7.35
CA ARG A 160 3.89 -11.41 5.94
C ARG A 160 2.71 -12.31 5.64
N ILE A 161 2.08 -12.08 4.48
CA ILE A 161 0.97 -12.89 3.96
C ILE A 161 1.36 -13.40 2.57
N PRO A 162 1.38 -14.72 2.32
CA PRO A 162 1.59 -15.25 0.98
C PRO A 162 0.37 -14.93 0.09
N ILE A 163 0.62 -14.72 -1.20
CA ILE A 163 -0.40 -14.53 -2.22
C ILE A 163 -0.28 -15.70 -3.20
N ASP A 164 -1.08 -16.74 -2.98
CA ASP A 164 -0.92 -18.02 -3.67
C ASP A 164 -1.42 -18.01 -5.12
N ASP A 165 -2.51 -17.28 -5.40
CA ASP A 165 -3.13 -17.18 -6.72
C ASP A 165 -2.58 -16.02 -7.56
N TRP A 166 -1.34 -15.67 -7.32
CA TRP A 166 -0.62 -14.67 -8.06
C TRP A 166 0.57 -15.29 -8.80
N GLY A 167 1.11 -14.58 -9.78
CA GLY A 167 2.30 -15.02 -10.49
C GLY A 167 2.04 -15.50 -11.90
N TRP A 168 3.01 -16.16 -12.47
CA TRP A 168 3.00 -16.63 -13.86
C TRP A 168 1.71 -17.34 -14.27
N LYS A 169 1.19 -18.22 -13.45
CA LYS A 169 -0.02 -18.99 -13.75
C LYS A 169 -1.28 -18.16 -13.81
N ALA A 170 -1.35 -17.10 -13.01
CA ALA A 170 -2.54 -16.25 -12.94
C ALA A 170 -2.63 -15.27 -14.13
N TRP A 171 -1.50 -14.87 -14.69
CA TRP A 171 -1.50 -13.91 -15.80
C TRP A 171 -0.59 -14.29 -16.97
N SER A 172 -0.20 -15.53 -17.05
CA SER A 172 0.65 -16.01 -18.14
C SER A 172 -0.11 -16.03 -19.45
N GLY A 173 0.38 -15.35 -20.38
CA GLY A 173 -0.08 -15.37 -21.76
C GLY A 173 0.99 -14.87 -22.68
N MET A 174 2.16 -14.59 -22.14
CA MET A 174 3.23 -13.96 -22.90
C MET A 174 4.55 -14.68 -22.80
N ALA A 175 5.13 -14.93 -23.95
CA ALA A 175 6.39 -15.65 -24.09
C ALA A 175 7.60 -14.96 -23.46
N MET A 176 7.48 -13.71 -23.04
CA MET A 176 8.57 -12.93 -22.46
C MET A 176 8.32 -12.61 -21.00
N ALA A 177 9.23 -13.00 -20.14
CA ALA A 177 9.11 -12.90 -18.67
C ALA A 177 8.80 -11.49 -18.16
N ARG A 178 9.41 -10.43 -18.68
CA ARG A 178 9.11 -9.04 -18.28
C ARG A 178 7.71 -8.55 -18.62
N ASN A 179 7.00 -9.33 -19.40
CA ASN A 179 5.65 -9.05 -19.86
C ASN A 179 4.59 -9.82 -19.08
N ASN A 180 5.01 -10.56 -18.08
CA ASN A 180 4.17 -11.46 -17.29
C ASN A 180 3.69 -10.85 -15.98
N GLN A 181 3.87 -9.56 -15.82
CA GLN A 181 3.32 -8.84 -14.69
C GLN A 181 1.93 -8.33 -15.03
N PRO A 182 0.96 -8.46 -14.13
CA PRO A 182 -0.26 -7.68 -14.22
C PRO A 182 0.14 -6.21 -14.19
N THR A 183 -0.33 -5.46 -15.14
CA THR A 183 0.05 -4.06 -15.34
C THR A 183 -0.38 -3.13 -14.21
N HIS A 184 -1.06 -3.62 -13.18
CA HIS A 184 -1.69 -2.78 -12.17
C HIS A 184 -1.54 -3.29 -10.74
N ILE A 185 -0.51 -4.09 -10.44
CA ILE A 185 -0.27 -4.56 -9.06
C ILE A 185 -0.18 -3.38 -8.09
N GLY A 186 0.56 -2.34 -8.45
CA GLY A 186 0.70 -1.16 -7.61
C GLY A 186 -0.62 -0.47 -7.24
N ARG A 187 -1.64 -0.58 -8.08
CA ARG A 187 -2.96 0.02 -7.84
C ARG A 187 -3.88 -0.83 -6.97
N ARG A 188 -3.47 -2.06 -6.65
CA ARG A 188 -4.24 -3.03 -5.86
C ARG A 188 -3.90 -2.99 -4.37
N LEU A 189 -3.03 -2.10 -3.95
CA LEU A 189 -2.57 -1.95 -2.57
C LEU A 189 -2.74 -0.50 -2.13
N VAL A 190 -3.48 -0.31 -1.05
CA VAL A 190 -3.71 0.97 -0.39
C VAL A 190 -3.59 0.77 1.12
N ALA A 191 -2.92 1.70 1.80
CA ALA A 191 -2.84 1.71 3.26
C ALA A 191 -3.22 3.09 3.79
N VAL A 192 -4.21 3.15 4.69
CA VAL A 192 -4.67 4.41 5.30
C VAL A 192 -4.90 4.19 6.79
N GLY A 193 -4.18 4.94 7.62
CA GLY A 193 -4.21 4.80 9.07
C GLY A 193 -3.81 3.38 9.51
N ASP A 194 -4.70 2.70 10.22
CA ASP A 194 -4.48 1.34 10.71
C ASP A 194 -5.16 0.26 9.85
N ARG A 195 -5.40 0.55 8.57
CA ARG A 195 -6.03 -0.37 7.62
C ARG A 195 -5.20 -0.51 6.36
N VAL A 196 -5.21 -1.72 5.81
CA VAL A 196 -4.66 -2.05 4.49
C VAL A 196 -5.78 -2.67 3.65
N TYR A 197 -5.95 -2.18 2.43
CA TYR A 197 -6.90 -2.69 1.45
C TYR A 197 -6.12 -3.28 0.28
N VAL A 198 -6.37 -4.53 -0.04
CA VAL A 198 -5.59 -5.26 -1.05
C VAL A 198 -6.42 -6.38 -1.66
N THR A 199 -6.13 -6.76 -2.90
CA THR A 199 -6.60 -8.03 -3.45
C THR A 199 -5.53 -9.11 -3.21
N LEU A 200 -5.87 -10.15 -2.44
CA LEU A 200 -4.95 -11.27 -2.12
C LEU A 200 -4.97 -12.39 -3.15
N GLY A 201 -5.35 -12.08 -4.36
CA GLY A 201 -5.38 -12.93 -5.52
C GLY A 201 -5.77 -12.11 -6.74
N TYR A 202 -5.57 -12.65 -7.94
CA TYR A 202 -5.70 -11.88 -9.17
C TYR A 202 -7.15 -11.45 -9.45
N ASN A 203 -8.10 -12.34 -9.19
CA ASN A 203 -9.53 -12.07 -9.32
C ASN A 203 -10.27 -12.04 -7.98
N GLU A 204 -9.52 -12.13 -6.88
CA GLU A 204 -10.08 -12.14 -5.54
C GLU A 204 -10.69 -10.77 -5.16
N PRO A 205 -11.65 -10.77 -4.24
CA PRO A 205 -12.23 -9.54 -3.71
C PRO A 205 -11.20 -8.71 -2.91
N VAL A 206 -11.52 -7.45 -2.72
CA VAL A 206 -10.74 -6.58 -1.84
C VAL A 206 -10.87 -7.08 -0.40
N THR A 207 -9.73 -7.27 0.23
CA THR A 207 -9.60 -7.68 1.63
C THR A 207 -9.11 -6.50 2.47
N GLU A 208 -9.77 -6.28 3.59
CA GLU A 208 -9.37 -5.31 4.62
C GLU A 208 -8.55 -6.02 5.69
N LEU A 209 -7.34 -5.52 5.95
CA LEU A 209 -6.42 -6.06 6.95
C LEU A 209 -6.15 -5.04 8.04
N ASN A 210 -5.86 -5.54 9.25
CA ASN A 210 -5.24 -4.75 10.30
C ASN A 210 -3.79 -4.44 9.91
N ALA A 211 -3.44 -3.17 9.83
CA ALA A 211 -2.12 -2.72 9.39
C ALA A 211 -0.99 -3.14 10.34
N ALA A 212 -1.26 -3.31 11.63
CA ALA A 212 -0.25 -3.69 12.62
C ALA A 212 0.02 -5.21 12.67
N THR A 213 -1.00 -6.03 12.42
CA THR A 213 -0.94 -7.50 12.64
C THR A 213 -1.06 -8.32 11.36
N GLY A 214 -1.60 -7.76 10.27
CA GLY A 214 -1.93 -8.49 9.05
C GLY A 214 -3.20 -9.36 9.16
N GLU A 215 -3.90 -9.29 10.30
CA GLU A 215 -5.15 -10.02 10.48
C GLU A 215 -6.21 -9.56 9.49
N VAL A 216 -6.90 -10.53 8.86
CA VAL A 216 -8.03 -10.24 8.00
C VAL A 216 -9.20 -9.76 8.84
N LEU A 217 -9.60 -8.52 8.65
CA LEU A 217 -10.73 -7.92 9.34
C LEU A 217 -12.03 -8.19 8.58
N ARG A 218 -11.96 -8.14 7.25
CA ARG A 218 -13.13 -8.30 6.40
C ARG A 218 -12.73 -8.58 4.96
N VAL A 219 -13.53 -9.37 4.27
CA VAL A 219 -13.54 -9.52 2.81
C VAL A 219 -14.74 -8.74 2.27
N LEU A 220 -14.53 -7.86 1.30
CA LEU A 220 -15.57 -7.01 0.74
C LEU A 220 -16.27 -7.73 -0.41
N GLU A 221 -17.46 -8.26 -0.18
CA GLU A 221 -18.24 -9.00 -1.16
C GLU A 221 -18.62 -8.14 -2.38
N GLY A 222 -18.64 -8.73 -3.56
CA GLY A 222 -19.01 -8.07 -4.82
C GLY A 222 -17.89 -7.20 -5.42
N THR A 223 -16.68 -7.26 -4.83
CA THR A 223 -15.49 -6.52 -5.29
C THR A 223 -14.47 -7.39 -6.01
N GLU A 224 -14.86 -8.62 -6.39
CA GLU A 224 -14.02 -9.53 -7.18
C GLU A 224 -13.59 -8.84 -8.48
N ASN A 225 -12.45 -9.24 -9.01
CA ASN A 225 -11.83 -8.69 -10.21
C ASN A 225 -11.42 -7.20 -10.12
N THR A 226 -11.27 -6.67 -8.90
CA THR A 226 -10.77 -5.29 -8.70
C THR A 226 -9.32 -5.18 -9.17
N ASP A 227 -9.02 -4.17 -9.97
CA ASP A 227 -7.67 -3.89 -10.45
C ASP A 227 -7.12 -2.51 -10.04
N ALA A 228 -7.95 -1.67 -9.43
CA ALA A 228 -7.49 -0.45 -8.78
C ALA A 228 -8.36 -0.09 -7.57
N ILE A 229 -7.70 0.36 -6.52
CA ILE A 229 -8.29 0.75 -5.25
C ILE A 229 -7.85 2.19 -4.96
N LEU A 230 -8.79 3.07 -4.63
CA LEU A 230 -8.54 4.37 -4.04
C LEU A 230 -9.33 4.47 -2.74
N CYS A 231 -8.78 5.15 -1.76
CA CYS A 231 -9.41 5.36 -0.46
C CYS A 231 -9.42 6.86 -0.16
N LYS A 232 -10.62 7.42 0.00
CA LYS A 232 -10.82 8.82 0.38
C LYS A 232 -11.88 8.90 1.45
N ASP A 233 -11.51 9.51 2.57
CA ASP A 233 -12.38 9.64 3.74
C ASP A 233 -12.91 8.25 4.18
N GLN A 234 -14.19 8.01 4.18
CA GLN A 234 -14.79 6.71 4.52
C GLN A 234 -15.25 5.93 3.28
N ARG A 235 -14.63 6.15 2.13
CA ARG A 235 -15.03 5.53 0.85
C ARG A 235 -13.85 4.81 0.18
N LEU A 236 -14.09 3.58 -0.24
CA LEU A 236 -13.24 2.92 -1.23
C LEU A 236 -13.86 3.11 -2.62
N VAL A 237 -13.07 3.61 -3.54
CA VAL A 237 -13.43 3.73 -4.95
C VAL A 237 -12.65 2.67 -5.72
N LEU A 238 -13.37 1.81 -6.41
CA LEU A 238 -12.84 0.61 -7.04
C LEU A 238 -13.01 0.66 -8.56
N SER A 239 -11.99 0.26 -9.30
CA SER A 239 -12.13 -0.17 -10.69
C SER A 239 -12.24 -1.69 -10.72
N ILE A 240 -13.32 -2.21 -11.27
CA ILE A 240 -13.64 -3.64 -11.27
C ILE A 240 -13.79 -4.11 -12.71
N ASN A 241 -13.07 -5.14 -13.13
CA ASN A 241 -13.30 -5.79 -14.41
C ASN A 241 -14.65 -6.50 -14.37
N GLN A 242 -15.46 -6.33 -15.41
CA GLN A 242 -16.78 -6.97 -15.46
C GLN A 242 -16.70 -8.49 -15.61
N GLU A 243 -15.59 -8.96 -16.18
CA GLU A 243 -15.29 -10.38 -16.30
C GLU A 243 -13.96 -10.70 -15.66
N PRO A 244 -13.79 -11.92 -15.12
CA PRO A 244 -12.49 -12.36 -14.60
C PRO A 244 -11.42 -12.23 -15.67
N GLN A 245 -10.26 -11.79 -15.27
CA GLN A 245 -9.10 -11.82 -16.16
C GLN A 245 -8.63 -13.28 -16.27
N ALA A 246 -8.90 -13.90 -17.39
CA ALA A 246 -8.36 -15.20 -17.70
C ALA A 246 -6.88 -15.09 -18.06
N PRO A 247 -6.04 -16.10 -17.74
CA PRO A 247 -4.74 -16.24 -18.36
C PRO A 247 -4.96 -16.24 -19.87
N ALA A 248 -4.25 -15.37 -20.59
CA ALA A 248 -4.40 -15.29 -22.04
C ALA A 248 -4.05 -16.66 -22.63
N PRO A 249 -4.90 -17.29 -23.43
CA PRO A 249 -4.53 -18.50 -24.14
C PRO A 249 -3.33 -18.21 -25.02
N GLU A 250 -2.46 -19.22 -25.24
CA GLU A 250 -1.26 -19.13 -26.08
C GLU A 250 -1.55 -18.67 -27.51
N ALA A 251 -2.79 -18.76 -27.94
CA ALA A 251 -3.26 -18.23 -29.21
C ALA A 251 -4.05 -16.95 -28.95
N ALA A 252 -3.41 -15.83 -29.19
CA ALA A 252 -4.06 -14.59 -29.55
C ALA A 252 -5.50 -14.45 -29.01
N ALA A 253 -5.67 -14.14 -27.76
CA ALA A 253 -6.85 -13.38 -27.38
C ALA A 253 -6.82 -12.16 -28.30
N SER A 254 -7.73 -12.10 -29.23
CA SER A 254 -7.82 -10.98 -30.15
C SER A 254 -7.86 -9.72 -29.31
N LEU A 255 -6.89 -8.87 -29.49
CA LEU A 255 -6.73 -7.55 -28.87
C LEU A 255 -7.93 -6.62 -29.10
N GLU A 256 -8.98 -7.14 -29.71
CA GLU A 256 -10.18 -6.40 -30.08
C GLU A 256 -11.27 -6.37 -29.01
N SER A 257 -11.27 -7.28 -28.03
CA SER A 257 -12.23 -7.20 -26.94
C SER A 257 -11.76 -6.18 -25.90
N ALA A 258 -12.34 -5.01 -25.93
CA ALA A 258 -12.17 -4.05 -24.85
C ALA A 258 -12.68 -4.66 -23.55
N VAL A 259 -11.80 -4.78 -22.55
CA VAL A 259 -12.25 -5.21 -21.22
C VAL A 259 -13.12 -4.10 -20.65
N ARG A 260 -14.37 -4.45 -20.37
CA ARG A 260 -15.34 -3.53 -19.77
C ARG A 260 -15.12 -3.48 -18.26
N LYS A 261 -15.24 -2.30 -17.71
CA LYS A 261 -15.02 -2.03 -16.28
C LYS A 261 -16.22 -1.36 -15.65
N SER A 262 -16.36 -1.60 -14.38
CA SER A 262 -17.26 -0.86 -13.51
C SER A 262 -16.45 0.00 -12.54
N VAL A 263 -16.99 1.14 -12.19
CA VAL A 263 -16.58 1.92 -11.02
C VAL A 263 -17.56 1.62 -9.90
N ALA A 264 -17.05 1.33 -8.72
CA ALA A 264 -17.88 1.05 -7.55
C ALA A 264 -17.38 1.84 -6.35
N VAL A 265 -18.27 2.13 -5.42
CA VAL A 265 -17.95 2.74 -4.14
C VAL A 265 -18.45 1.86 -3.01
N VAL A 266 -17.57 1.61 -2.04
CA VAL A 266 -17.84 0.85 -0.84
C VAL A 266 -17.70 1.77 0.37
N ASP A 267 -18.64 1.70 1.28
CA ASP A 267 -18.56 2.36 2.59
C ASP A 267 -17.64 1.55 3.51
N ILE A 268 -16.58 2.19 4.01
CA ILE A 268 -15.57 1.53 4.83
C ILE A 268 -16.14 1.08 6.17
N ALA A 269 -17.00 1.88 6.79
CA ALA A 269 -17.53 1.56 8.11
C ALA A 269 -18.36 0.29 8.11
N THR A 270 -19.19 0.12 7.09
CA THR A 270 -20.10 -1.04 6.97
C THR A 270 -19.55 -2.18 6.10
N GLY A 271 -18.64 -1.89 5.18
CA GLY A 271 -18.17 -2.80 4.14
C GLY A 271 -19.18 -3.00 3.00
N SER A 272 -20.25 -2.24 3.00
CA SER A 272 -21.32 -2.38 2.01
C SER A 272 -21.02 -1.59 0.75
N MET A 273 -21.30 -2.19 -0.40
CA MET A 273 -21.26 -1.49 -1.67
C MET A 273 -22.41 -0.48 -1.75
N LEU A 274 -22.10 0.80 -1.86
CA LEU A 274 -23.09 1.86 -2.00
C LEU A 274 -23.68 1.88 -3.40
N TRP A 275 -22.82 1.77 -4.38
CA TRP A 275 -23.23 1.72 -5.79
C TRP A 275 -22.13 1.09 -6.65
N LYS A 276 -22.53 0.59 -7.82
CA LYS A 276 -21.65 0.08 -8.88
C LYS A 276 -22.22 0.49 -10.23
N LYS A 277 -21.45 1.22 -11.02
CA LYS A 277 -21.81 1.66 -12.37
C LYS A 277 -20.78 1.17 -13.37
N GLY A 278 -21.21 0.67 -14.49
CA GLY A 278 -20.36 -0.08 -15.40
C GLY A 278 -20.43 0.33 -16.85
N ASN A 279 -19.77 -0.50 -17.64
CA ASN A 279 -19.67 -0.45 -19.08
C ASN A 279 -18.68 0.60 -19.63
N TYR A 280 -17.70 0.97 -18.80
CA TYR A 280 -16.59 1.81 -19.24
C TYR A 280 -15.52 0.96 -19.93
N GLU A 281 -15.02 1.44 -21.06
CA GLU A 281 -13.85 0.84 -21.69
C GLU A 281 -12.58 1.41 -21.07
N GLY A 282 -11.66 0.53 -20.61
CA GLY A 282 -10.37 0.95 -20.11
C GLY A 282 -9.47 1.52 -21.20
N LEU A 283 -8.51 2.34 -20.80
CA LEU A 283 -7.52 2.88 -21.72
C LEU A 283 -6.64 1.76 -22.29
N ARG A 284 -6.37 1.85 -23.58
CA ARG A 284 -5.42 0.97 -24.27
C ARG A 284 -4.13 1.72 -24.57
N SER A 285 -3.02 1.09 -24.35
CA SER A 285 -1.71 1.59 -24.74
C SER A 285 -1.05 0.57 -25.68
N LYS A 286 -0.50 1.06 -26.77
CA LYS A 286 0.35 0.28 -27.66
C LYS A 286 1.81 0.54 -27.33
N THR A 287 2.54 -0.50 -26.93
CA THR A 287 3.99 -0.46 -26.82
C THR A 287 4.56 -1.45 -27.80
N GLY A 288 4.93 -0.96 -29.00
CA GLY A 288 5.34 -1.81 -30.09
C GLY A 288 4.18 -2.64 -30.65
N THR A 289 4.33 -3.97 -30.67
CA THR A 289 3.28 -4.91 -31.11
C THR A 289 2.35 -5.34 -29.98
N MET A 290 2.47 -4.74 -28.78
CA MET A 290 1.79 -5.22 -27.58
C MET A 290 0.81 -4.17 -27.05
N ASP A 291 -0.48 -4.51 -27.05
CA ASP A 291 -1.53 -3.76 -26.34
C ASP A 291 -1.58 -4.24 -24.88
N ARG A 292 -1.32 -3.36 -23.91
CA ARG A 292 -1.08 -3.84 -22.56
C ARG A 292 -1.74 -3.10 -21.43
N ILE A 293 -2.31 -1.96 -21.67
CA ILE A 293 -2.83 -1.18 -20.57
C ILE A 293 -4.33 -1.04 -20.75
N ASN A 294 -5.05 -1.79 -19.95
CA ASN A 294 -6.49 -1.72 -19.86
C ASN A 294 -6.88 -1.33 -18.44
N HIS A 295 -6.80 -0.07 -18.12
CA HIS A 295 -7.19 0.45 -16.83
C HIS A 295 -8.00 1.73 -16.96
N LEU A 296 -8.73 2.07 -15.92
CA LEU A 296 -9.24 3.41 -15.70
C LEU A 296 -8.20 4.18 -14.91
N THR A 297 -7.67 5.27 -15.49
CA THR A 297 -6.84 6.19 -14.71
C THR A 297 -7.77 7.03 -13.87
N MET A 298 -7.84 6.71 -12.57
CA MET A 298 -8.79 7.32 -11.65
C MET A 298 -8.11 8.28 -10.70
N ALA A 299 -8.86 9.28 -10.25
CA ALA A 299 -8.54 10.17 -9.15
C ALA A 299 -9.81 10.50 -8.37
N VAL A 300 -9.68 10.72 -7.07
CA VAL A 300 -10.80 11.12 -6.20
C VAL A 300 -10.52 12.49 -5.61
N GLY A 301 -11.42 13.43 -5.87
CA GLY A 301 -11.45 14.74 -5.23
C GLY A 301 -12.33 14.74 -3.97
N GLU A 302 -12.80 15.91 -3.56
CA GLU A 302 -13.61 16.06 -2.34
C GLU A 302 -14.91 15.24 -2.39
N GLU A 303 -15.70 15.44 -3.43
CA GLU A 303 -17.00 14.76 -3.62
C GLU A 303 -17.15 14.16 -5.02
N ARG A 304 -16.04 13.95 -5.73
CA ARG A 304 -16.04 13.56 -7.15
C ARG A 304 -15.04 12.47 -7.42
N ILE A 305 -15.41 11.61 -8.36
CA ILE A 305 -14.52 10.62 -8.97
C ILE A 305 -14.28 11.06 -10.40
N PHE A 306 -13.01 11.15 -10.76
CA PHE A 306 -12.59 11.46 -12.12
C PHE A 306 -11.86 10.26 -12.70
N PHE A 307 -12.11 9.93 -13.96
CA PHE A 307 -11.36 8.90 -14.64
C PHE A 307 -11.38 9.05 -16.16
N LEU A 308 -10.32 8.53 -16.77
CA LEU A 308 -10.26 8.43 -18.23
C LEU A 308 -10.81 7.07 -18.66
N ALA A 309 -11.78 7.09 -19.58
CA ALA A 309 -12.42 5.92 -20.14
C ALA A 309 -12.55 6.05 -21.66
N ASN A 310 -12.97 4.98 -22.31
CA ASN A 310 -13.37 4.99 -23.71
C ASN A 310 -12.33 5.66 -24.63
N GLN A 311 -11.04 5.46 -24.34
CA GLN A 311 -9.86 6.00 -25.03
C GLN A 311 -9.62 7.51 -24.85
N LYS A 312 -10.64 8.35 -24.78
CA LYS A 312 -10.53 9.80 -24.82
C LYS A 312 -11.51 10.54 -23.91
N GLU A 313 -12.37 9.84 -23.24
CA GLU A 313 -13.43 10.44 -22.44
C GLU A 313 -12.97 10.63 -20.99
N LEU A 314 -12.95 11.87 -20.53
CA LEU A 314 -12.81 12.19 -19.12
C LEU A 314 -14.21 12.22 -18.51
N VAL A 315 -14.45 11.33 -17.55
CA VAL A 315 -15.74 11.17 -16.87
C VAL A 315 -15.63 11.68 -15.44
N CYS A 316 -16.66 12.41 -14.98
CA CYS A 316 -16.82 12.85 -13.60
C CYS A 316 -18.12 12.27 -13.02
N LEU A 317 -17.97 11.53 -11.92
CA LEU A 317 -19.10 11.00 -11.16
C LEU A 317 -19.18 11.65 -9.77
N ASP A 318 -20.37 11.68 -9.23
CA ASP A 318 -20.61 11.97 -7.83
C ASP A 318 -20.12 10.80 -6.96
N LEU A 319 -19.38 11.09 -5.89
CA LEU A 319 -18.80 10.05 -5.02
C LEU A 319 -19.87 9.25 -4.27
N GLU A 320 -20.94 9.91 -3.79
CA GLU A 320 -21.95 9.26 -2.95
C GLU A 320 -23.02 8.53 -3.79
N THR A 321 -23.41 9.07 -4.95
CA THR A 321 -24.52 8.52 -5.74
C THR A 321 -24.07 7.80 -7.01
N GLY A 322 -22.84 8.04 -7.46
CA GLY A 322 -22.32 7.55 -8.73
C GLY A 322 -22.96 8.23 -9.94
N ASP A 323 -23.73 9.31 -9.76
CA ASP A 323 -24.36 10.00 -10.89
C ASP A 323 -23.32 10.76 -11.69
N GLN A 324 -23.40 10.61 -13.00
CA GLN A 324 -22.52 11.33 -13.89
C GLN A 324 -22.86 12.83 -13.86
N LYS A 325 -21.90 13.64 -13.48
CA LYS A 325 -22.04 15.10 -13.46
C LYS A 325 -21.75 15.67 -14.84
N TRP A 326 -20.72 15.16 -15.48
CA TRP A 326 -20.33 15.54 -16.84
C TRP A 326 -19.35 14.53 -17.44
N SER A 327 -19.17 14.57 -18.74
CA SER A 327 -18.05 13.97 -19.45
C SER A 327 -17.55 14.89 -20.56
N LEU A 328 -16.27 14.75 -20.90
CA LEU A 328 -15.58 15.49 -21.95
C LEU A 328 -14.83 14.51 -22.85
N GLN A 329 -14.91 14.72 -24.17
CA GLN A 329 -14.18 13.96 -25.19
C GLN A 329 -13.00 14.77 -25.75
#